data_f828de1184b3e42aa5c118dbcf45f145
#
_entry.id   f828de1184b3e42aa5c118dbcf45f145
#
_cell.length_a   1.000
_cell.length_b   1.000
_cell.length_c   1.000
_cell.angle_alpha   90.00
_cell.angle_beta   90.00
_cell.angle_gamma   90.00
#
_symmetry.space_group_name_H-M   'P 1'
#
loop_
_entity.id
_entity.type
_entity.pdbx_description
1 polymer ?
#
loop_
_entity_poly.entity_id
_entity_poly.type
_entity_poly.pdbx_seq_one_letter_code
_entity_poly.pdbx_strand_id
1 'polypeptide(L)'
;MKSKFYLIAFFVITFIISSNAQQVGINFSVAIPQGEFGEQVDNLGYGLSGEFMFLSPKPKSPFGIGLNLGYYIYGMESRREPWSLTIPDVFVDVDRTNNLLNFHLVFEIGMPTGRIRPYIQGLFGGNYLYTQTSVNGEYGQDNIATSTNFDDWAWSYGVGGGVAILLGGDPVTEQGAVYLDLKGRYLFGSEADYLKEGSIQIINSRVVYNPSQSKTDLLTLHAGVRIALNFNE
;
A
#
# COMPACT_ATOMS: atom_id res chain seq x y z
N MET A 1 -7.09 17.95 -18.05
CA MET A 1 -6.45 17.14 -17.00
C MET A 1 -6.00 15.77 -17.49
N LYS A 2 -6.79 15.00 -18.24
CA LYS A 2 -6.43 13.64 -18.72
C LYS A 2 -5.12 13.57 -19.54
N SER A 3 -4.84 14.56 -20.41
CA SER A 3 -3.62 14.60 -21.22
C SER A 3 -2.33 14.73 -20.40
N LYS A 4 -2.33 15.50 -19.31
CA LYS A 4 -1.16 15.67 -18.44
C LYS A 4 -0.87 14.39 -17.65
N PHE A 5 -1.92 13.64 -17.28
CA PHE A 5 -1.79 12.36 -16.60
C PHE A 5 -1.15 11.30 -17.52
N TYR A 6 -1.57 11.22 -18.78
CA TYR A 6 -0.95 10.31 -19.75
C TYR A 6 0.50 10.67 -20.04
N LEU A 7 0.84 11.96 -20.04
CA LEU A 7 2.20 12.43 -20.27
C LEU A 7 3.13 12.06 -19.08
N ILE A 8 2.65 12.21 -17.87
CA ILE A 8 3.37 11.79 -16.65
C ILE A 8 3.51 10.26 -16.62
N ALA A 9 2.43 9.52 -16.87
CA ALA A 9 2.46 8.06 -16.95
C ALA A 9 3.41 7.57 -18.05
N PHE A 10 3.41 8.21 -19.22
CA PHE A 10 4.33 7.89 -20.31
C PHE A 10 5.79 8.20 -19.92
N PHE A 11 6.05 9.33 -19.25
CA PHE A 11 7.40 9.68 -18.79
C PHE A 11 7.89 8.70 -17.69
N VAL A 12 7.02 8.30 -16.76
CA VAL A 12 7.32 7.28 -15.75
C VAL A 12 7.59 5.94 -16.41
N ILE A 13 6.77 5.51 -17.36
CA ILE A 13 6.95 4.25 -18.09
C ILE A 13 8.23 4.27 -18.93
N THR A 14 8.54 5.37 -19.63
CA THR A 14 9.79 5.50 -20.40
C THR A 14 11.02 5.57 -19.51
N PHE A 15 10.93 6.17 -18.33
CA PHE A 15 12.02 6.17 -17.35
C PHE A 15 12.25 4.76 -16.78
N ILE A 16 11.18 3.99 -16.55
CA ILE A 16 11.23 2.59 -16.12
C ILE A 16 11.91 1.70 -17.18
N ILE A 17 11.60 1.91 -18.45
CA ILE A 17 12.15 1.11 -19.56
C ILE A 17 13.63 1.49 -19.84
N SER A 18 14.01 2.74 -19.59
CA SER A 18 15.39 3.23 -19.81
C SER A 18 16.32 2.94 -18.63
N SER A 19 15.77 2.73 -17.42
CA SER A 19 16.54 2.29 -16.26
C SER A 19 16.51 0.76 -16.25
N ASN A 20 17.66 0.12 -16.35
CA ASN A 20 17.79 -1.31 -16.07
C ASN A 20 17.35 -1.52 -14.62
N ALA A 21 16.07 -1.81 -14.42
CA ALA A 21 15.53 -2.14 -13.11
C ALA A 21 16.29 -3.33 -12.58
N GLN A 22 16.92 -3.14 -11.45
CA GLN A 22 17.84 -4.13 -10.96
C GLN A 22 17.16 -5.14 -10.06
N GLN A 23 16.08 -4.74 -9.39
CA GLN A 23 15.31 -5.64 -8.53
C GLN A 23 13.83 -5.24 -8.48
N VAL A 24 12.97 -6.24 -8.42
CA VAL A 24 11.54 -6.11 -8.18
C VAL A 24 11.14 -6.99 -7.02
N GLY A 25 10.35 -6.47 -6.10
CA GLY A 25 9.83 -7.19 -4.94
C GLY A 25 8.31 -7.14 -4.88
N ILE A 26 7.69 -8.23 -4.45
CA ILE A 26 6.28 -8.31 -4.10
C ILE A 26 6.19 -8.92 -2.70
N ASN A 27 5.43 -8.26 -1.82
CA ASN A 27 5.30 -8.66 -0.43
C ASN A 27 3.84 -8.69 0.00
N PHE A 28 3.48 -9.68 0.79
CA PHE A 28 2.36 -9.58 1.70
C PHE A 28 2.75 -8.63 2.85
N SER A 29 1.81 -7.80 3.26
CA SER A 29 2.11 -6.72 4.19
C SER A 29 1.01 -6.55 5.23
N VAL A 30 1.42 -6.29 6.47
CA VAL A 30 0.55 -5.93 7.57
C VAL A 30 0.88 -4.51 8.00
N ALA A 31 -0.12 -3.66 8.08
CA ALA A 31 -0.01 -2.29 8.58
C ALA A 31 -0.66 -2.23 9.97
N ILE A 32 0.09 -1.73 10.93
CA ILE A 32 -0.29 -1.60 12.33
C ILE A 32 -0.36 -0.10 12.63
N PRO A 33 -1.56 0.50 12.75
CA PRO A 33 -1.70 1.89 13.12
C PRO A 33 -0.98 2.19 14.44
N GLN A 34 -0.31 3.35 14.53
CA GLN A 34 0.46 3.76 15.70
C GLN A 34 0.04 5.13 16.19
N GLY A 35 0.36 5.44 17.45
CA GLY A 35 0.07 6.74 18.07
C GLY A 35 -1.40 7.12 17.96
N GLU A 36 -1.69 8.35 17.59
CA GLU A 36 -3.06 8.88 17.46
C GLU A 36 -3.91 8.06 16.45
N PHE A 37 -3.30 7.57 15.37
CA PHE A 37 -4.00 6.71 14.40
C PHE A 37 -4.40 5.37 15.03
N GLY A 38 -3.52 4.75 15.82
CA GLY A 38 -3.80 3.53 16.55
C GLY A 38 -4.85 3.68 17.64
N GLU A 39 -4.97 4.87 18.26
CA GLU A 39 -6.03 5.16 19.24
C GLU A 39 -7.41 5.29 18.58
N GLN A 40 -7.46 5.67 17.30
CA GLN A 40 -8.70 5.86 16.55
C GLN A 40 -9.09 4.63 15.73
N VAL A 41 -8.11 3.84 15.27
CA VAL A 41 -8.27 2.67 14.40
C VAL A 41 -7.64 1.46 15.08
N ASP A 42 -8.48 0.65 15.75
CA ASP A 42 -8.03 -0.55 16.46
C ASP A 42 -7.68 -1.73 15.53
N ASN A 43 -8.01 -1.63 14.24
CA ASN A 43 -7.87 -2.72 13.28
C ASN A 43 -6.50 -2.72 12.61
N LEU A 44 -5.95 -3.91 12.41
CA LEU A 44 -4.79 -4.12 11.57
C LEU A 44 -5.15 -3.97 10.09
N GLY A 45 -4.30 -3.32 9.32
CA GLY A 45 -4.40 -3.31 7.87
C GLY A 45 -3.68 -4.52 7.26
N TYR A 46 -4.33 -5.18 6.31
CA TYR A 46 -3.73 -6.27 5.53
C TYR A 46 -3.68 -5.87 4.07
N GLY A 47 -2.60 -6.26 3.40
CA GLY A 47 -2.46 -5.88 2.01
C GLY A 47 -1.25 -6.44 1.30
N LEU A 48 -0.98 -5.85 0.15
CA LEU A 48 0.16 -6.18 -0.70
C LEU A 48 1.01 -4.94 -0.93
N SER A 49 2.31 -5.13 -1.06
CA SER A 49 3.20 -4.07 -1.49
C SER A 49 4.16 -4.54 -2.59
N GLY A 50 4.39 -3.65 -3.56
CA GLY A 50 5.39 -3.80 -4.60
C GLY A 50 6.55 -2.85 -4.35
N GLU A 51 7.76 -3.31 -4.63
CA GLU A 51 8.98 -2.51 -4.56
C GLU A 51 9.76 -2.67 -5.85
N PHE A 52 10.23 -1.56 -6.38
CA PHE A 52 10.95 -1.50 -7.62
C PHE A 52 12.22 -0.69 -7.42
N MET A 53 13.39 -1.35 -7.50
CA MET A 53 14.69 -0.73 -7.31
C MET A 53 15.32 -0.41 -8.67
N PHE A 54 15.44 0.88 -8.98
CA PHE A 54 16.14 1.38 -10.17
C PHE A 54 17.65 1.20 -10.05
N LEU A 55 18.16 1.47 -8.84
CA LEU A 55 19.54 1.22 -8.45
C LEU A 55 19.53 0.28 -7.26
N SER A 56 20.24 -0.80 -7.34
CA SER A 56 20.44 -1.75 -6.23
C SER A 56 21.85 -1.63 -5.67
N PRO A 57 22.04 -1.96 -4.39
CA PRO A 57 23.38 -2.03 -3.80
C PRO A 57 24.30 -2.95 -4.60
N LYS A 58 25.49 -2.44 -4.95
CA LYS A 58 26.55 -3.15 -5.71
C LYS A 58 27.85 -3.13 -4.91
N PRO A 59 28.83 -4.03 -5.20
CA PRO A 59 30.10 -4.07 -4.48
C PRO A 59 30.86 -2.74 -4.44
N LYS A 60 30.65 -1.86 -5.44
CA LYS A 60 31.26 -0.54 -5.51
C LYS A 60 30.39 0.58 -4.92
N SER A 61 29.11 0.31 -4.63
CA SER A 61 28.14 1.29 -4.13
C SER A 61 27.07 0.57 -3.31
N PRO A 62 27.08 0.69 -1.98
CA PRO A 62 26.09 0.03 -1.12
C PRO A 62 24.72 0.71 -1.16
N PHE A 63 24.55 1.74 -1.98
CA PHE A 63 23.34 2.55 -2.06
C PHE A 63 22.38 2.05 -3.14
N GLY A 64 21.10 2.08 -2.84
CA GLY A 64 20.00 1.81 -3.74
C GLY A 64 18.95 2.90 -3.73
N ILE A 65 18.24 3.05 -4.83
CA ILE A 65 17.10 3.97 -4.98
C ILE A 65 15.98 3.23 -5.68
N GLY A 66 14.76 3.38 -5.17
CA GLY A 66 13.59 2.71 -5.72
C GLY A 66 12.27 3.40 -5.39
N LEU A 67 11.21 2.75 -5.78
CA LEU A 67 9.84 3.12 -5.45
C LEU A 67 9.14 1.97 -4.72
N ASN A 68 8.27 2.32 -3.80
CA ASN A 68 7.38 1.39 -3.14
C ASN A 68 5.93 1.84 -3.34
N LEU A 69 5.07 0.88 -3.65
CA LEU A 69 3.62 1.01 -3.66
C LEU A 69 3.04 -0.03 -2.71
N GLY A 70 2.15 0.38 -1.83
CA GLY A 70 1.46 -0.53 -0.93
C GLY A 70 -0.04 -0.24 -0.92
N TYR A 71 -0.84 -1.28 -0.87
CA TYR A 71 -2.28 -1.20 -0.72
C TYR A 71 -2.71 -2.02 0.48
N TYR A 72 -3.48 -1.42 1.38
CA TYR A 72 -3.95 -2.02 2.63
C TYR A 72 -5.43 -1.76 2.82
N ILE A 73 -6.13 -2.75 3.35
CA ILE A 73 -7.50 -2.62 3.87
C ILE A 73 -7.36 -2.66 5.39
N TYR A 74 -7.74 -1.56 6.06
CA TYR A 74 -7.66 -1.43 7.52
C TYR A 74 -9.02 -1.38 8.22
N GLY A 75 -10.11 -1.58 7.48
CA GLY A 75 -11.46 -1.72 8.01
C GLY A 75 -12.40 -2.28 6.97
N MET A 76 -13.27 -3.16 7.39
CA MET A 76 -14.31 -3.74 6.54
C MET A 76 -15.59 -3.90 7.34
N GLU A 77 -16.68 -3.34 6.82
CA GLU A 77 -18.01 -3.43 7.40
C GLU A 77 -18.98 -3.89 6.32
N SER A 78 -19.74 -4.94 6.60
CA SER A 78 -20.78 -5.44 5.71
C SER A 78 -22.12 -5.38 6.43
N ARG A 79 -23.14 -4.83 5.77
CA ARG A 79 -24.50 -4.75 6.28
C ARG A 79 -25.49 -5.18 5.22
N ARG A 80 -26.52 -5.90 5.65
CA ARG A 80 -27.66 -6.24 4.79
C ARG A 80 -28.76 -5.21 5.00
N GLU A 81 -29.12 -4.50 3.94
CA GLU A 81 -30.10 -3.41 3.96
C GLU A 81 -31.20 -3.67 2.93
N PRO A 82 -32.45 -3.26 3.18
CA PRO A 82 -33.48 -3.32 2.15
C PRO A 82 -33.15 -2.38 1.00
N TRP A 83 -33.34 -2.84 -0.24
CA TRP A 83 -33.07 -2.05 -1.45
C TRP A 83 -33.79 -0.69 -1.44
N SER A 84 -35.02 -0.67 -0.93
CA SER A 84 -35.84 0.53 -0.86
C SER A 84 -36.83 0.43 0.30
N LEU A 85 -37.16 1.56 0.91
CA LEU A 85 -38.21 1.65 1.92
C LEU A 85 -39.61 1.28 1.37
N THR A 86 -39.79 1.34 0.05
CA THR A 86 -41.05 0.98 -0.64
C THR A 86 -41.08 -0.48 -1.12
N ILE A 87 -39.94 -1.15 -1.15
CA ILE A 87 -39.80 -2.57 -1.54
C ILE A 87 -38.93 -3.26 -0.47
N PRO A 88 -39.50 -3.53 0.72
CA PRO A 88 -38.72 -4.04 1.85
C PRO A 88 -38.30 -5.51 1.71
N ASP A 89 -38.89 -6.26 0.77
CA ASP A 89 -38.64 -7.68 0.57
C ASP A 89 -37.36 -7.96 -0.28
N VAL A 90 -36.80 -6.93 -0.91
CA VAL A 90 -35.54 -7.05 -1.68
C VAL A 90 -34.40 -6.50 -0.84
N PHE A 91 -33.41 -7.33 -0.56
CA PHE A 91 -32.22 -6.96 0.22
C PHE A 91 -31.00 -6.83 -0.67
N VAL A 92 -30.07 -6.00 -0.23
CA VAL A 92 -28.74 -5.81 -0.81
C VAL A 92 -27.69 -5.86 0.29
N ASP A 93 -26.51 -6.33 -0.09
CA ASP A 93 -25.34 -6.28 0.78
C ASP A 93 -24.58 -4.97 0.52
N VAL A 94 -24.43 -4.18 1.57
CA VAL A 94 -23.70 -2.91 1.54
C VAL A 94 -22.35 -3.13 2.24
N ASP A 95 -21.30 -3.23 1.43
CA ASP A 95 -19.94 -3.43 1.91
C ASP A 95 -19.21 -2.09 1.93
N ARG A 96 -18.58 -1.80 3.05
CA ARG A 96 -17.72 -0.63 3.22
C ARG A 96 -16.32 -1.08 3.54
N THR A 97 -15.34 -0.54 2.81
CA THR A 97 -13.92 -0.77 3.06
C THR A 97 -13.20 0.55 3.32
N ASN A 98 -12.35 0.54 4.34
CA ASN A 98 -11.40 1.61 4.61
C ASN A 98 -10.04 1.19 4.07
N ASN A 99 -9.54 1.96 3.13
CA ASN A 99 -8.38 1.61 2.33
C ASN A 99 -7.26 2.65 2.51
N LEU A 100 -6.03 2.18 2.45
CA LEU A 100 -4.84 3.00 2.48
C LEU A 100 -3.93 2.58 1.31
N LEU A 101 -3.64 3.52 0.43
CA LEU A 101 -2.64 3.37 -0.63
C LEU A 101 -1.42 4.19 -0.23
N ASN A 102 -0.26 3.56 -0.09
CA ASN A 102 0.97 4.28 0.13
C ASN A 102 1.86 4.29 -1.12
N PHE A 103 2.59 5.39 -1.28
CA PHE A 103 3.57 5.58 -2.33
C PHE A 103 4.81 6.25 -1.73
N HIS A 104 5.98 5.58 -1.84
CA HIS A 104 7.23 6.11 -1.29
C HIS A 104 8.39 5.98 -2.26
N LEU A 105 9.20 7.01 -2.31
CA LEU A 105 10.57 6.92 -2.77
C LEU A 105 11.38 6.20 -1.68
N VAL A 106 12.18 5.21 -2.10
CA VAL A 106 12.98 4.36 -1.21
C VAL A 106 14.45 4.63 -1.44
N PHE A 107 15.17 4.92 -0.37
CA PHE A 107 16.62 4.97 -0.31
C PHE A 107 17.11 3.78 0.51
N GLU A 108 17.91 2.91 -0.08
CA GLU A 108 18.39 1.70 0.56
C GLU A 108 19.92 1.74 0.74
N ILE A 109 20.37 1.28 1.89
CA ILE A 109 21.79 0.96 2.12
C ILE A 109 21.83 -0.50 2.55
N GLY A 110 22.48 -1.35 1.77
CA GLY A 110 22.47 -2.78 2.00
C GLY A 110 23.75 -3.48 1.61
N MET A 111 23.86 -4.73 2.05
CA MET A 111 24.96 -5.61 1.64
C MET A 111 24.77 -6.04 0.18
N PRO A 112 25.75 -5.76 -0.70
CA PRO A 112 25.59 -5.99 -2.13
C PRO A 112 25.73 -7.46 -2.54
N THR A 113 26.38 -8.29 -1.72
CA THR A 113 26.70 -9.69 -2.03
C THR A 113 26.44 -10.60 -0.84
N GLY A 114 26.33 -11.89 -1.10
CA GLY A 114 26.14 -12.91 -0.09
C GLY A 114 24.74 -13.54 -0.13
N ARG A 115 24.57 -14.62 0.63
CA ARG A 115 23.31 -15.34 0.72
C ARG A 115 22.29 -14.65 1.65
N ILE A 116 22.78 -13.89 2.61
CA ILE A 116 21.97 -13.12 3.57
C ILE A 116 22.41 -11.67 3.43
N ARG A 117 21.49 -10.81 3.04
CA ARG A 117 21.73 -9.39 2.74
C ARG A 117 20.88 -8.49 3.63
N PRO A 118 21.41 -8.09 4.80
CA PRO A 118 20.74 -7.08 5.61
C PRO A 118 20.82 -5.73 4.92
N TYR A 119 19.78 -4.92 5.12
CA TYR A 119 19.69 -3.56 4.59
C TYR A 119 18.86 -2.66 5.51
N ILE A 120 19.05 -1.35 5.35
CA ILE A 120 18.23 -0.31 5.95
C ILE A 120 17.65 0.58 4.85
N GLN A 121 16.47 1.15 5.10
CA GLN A 121 15.76 1.99 4.15
C GLN A 121 15.32 3.29 4.80
N GLY A 122 15.46 4.39 4.06
CA GLY A 122 14.76 5.64 4.30
C GLY A 122 13.64 5.78 3.28
N LEU A 123 12.47 6.27 3.70
CA LEU A 123 11.29 6.40 2.87
C LEU A 123 10.76 7.83 2.93
N PHE A 124 10.30 8.34 1.78
CA PHE A 124 9.64 9.63 1.67
C PHE A 124 8.54 9.57 0.60
N GLY A 125 7.33 10.03 0.93
CA GLY A 125 6.21 9.98 0.01
C GLY A 125 4.90 10.36 0.67
N GLY A 126 3.86 9.55 0.49
CA GLY A 126 2.56 9.84 1.08
C GLY A 126 1.63 8.64 1.14
N ASN A 127 0.56 8.85 1.88
CA ASN A 127 -0.53 7.93 2.10
C ASN A 127 -1.83 8.55 1.58
N TYR A 128 -2.57 7.82 0.77
CA TYR A 128 -3.91 8.17 0.34
C TYR A 128 -4.90 7.26 1.08
N LEU A 129 -5.69 7.87 1.96
CA LEU A 129 -6.72 7.17 2.73
C LEU A 129 -8.05 7.38 2.03
N TYR A 130 -8.81 6.32 1.83
CA TYR A 130 -10.14 6.47 1.25
C TYR A 130 -11.10 5.39 1.73
N THR A 131 -12.35 5.77 1.87
CA THR A 131 -13.45 4.87 2.21
C THR A 131 -14.33 4.65 0.99
N GLN A 132 -14.54 3.40 0.66
CA GLN A 132 -15.36 2.98 -0.47
C GLN A 132 -16.56 2.20 0.04
N THR A 133 -17.74 2.46 -0.55
CA THR A 133 -18.94 1.66 -0.33
C THR A 133 -19.35 1.00 -1.63
N SER A 134 -19.58 -0.30 -1.57
CA SER A 134 -20.10 -1.13 -2.66
C SER A 134 -21.46 -1.68 -2.27
N VAL A 135 -22.39 -1.64 -3.21
CA VAL A 135 -23.73 -2.23 -3.06
C VAL A 135 -23.79 -3.44 -3.99
N ASN A 136 -23.97 -4.61 -3.40
CA ASN A 136 -24.03 -5.87 -4.11
C ASN A 136 -25.45 -6.43 -4.04
N GLY A 137 -25.85 -7.16 -5.10
CA GLY A 137 -27.12 -7.88 -5.12
C GLY A 137 -27.17 -8.97 -4.05
N GLU A 138 -28.36 -9.51 -3.83
CA GLU A 138 -28.58 -10.56 -2.85
C GLU A 138 -27.65 -11.76 -3.11
N TYR A 139 -26.99 -12.26 -2.05
CA TYR A 139 -26.00 -13.33 -2.10
C TYR A 139 -24.69 -12.98 -2.84
N GLY A 140 -24.29 -11.69 -2.88
CA GLY A 140 -23.02 -11.28 -3.47
C GLY A 140 -22.98 -11.40 -5.00
N GLN A 141 -24.12 -11.56 -5.63
CA GLN A 141 -24.24 -11.55 -7.09
C GLN A 141 -24.32 -10.09 -7.58
N ASP A 142 -23.45 -9.75 -8.54
CA ASP A 142 -23.35 -8.47 -9.24
C ASP A 142 -23.15 -7.22 -8.35
N ASN A 143 -22.02 -6.57 -8.53
CA ASN A 143 -21.79 -5.22 -8.00
C ASN A 143 -22.72 -4.24 -8.72
N ILE A 144 -23.69 -3.71 -8.00
CA ILE A 144 -24.71 -2.80 -8.53
C ILE A 144 -24.16 -1.38 -8.62
N ALA A 145 -23.43 -0.96 -7.58
CA ALA A 145 -22.86 0.39 -7.50
C ALA A 145 -21.66 0.40 -6.56
N THR A 146 -20.68 1.22 -6.89
CA THR A 146 -19.53 1.51 -6.04
C THR A 146 -19.28 3.01 -5.99
N SER A 147 -19.05 3.55 -4.81
CA SER A 147 -18.80 4.97 -4.60
C SER A 147 -17.69 5.18 -3.58
N THR A 148 -16.80 6.13 -3.86
CA THR A 148 -15.87 6.64 -2.84
C THR A 148 -16.61 7.68 -2.02
N ASN A 149 -16.69 7.46 -0.72
CA ASN A 149 -17.46 8.30 0.20
C ASN A 149 -16.64 9.45 0.75
N PHE A 150 -15.36 9.17 0.99
CA PHE A 150 -14.43 10.12 1.61
C PHE A 150 -13.01 9.75 1.24
N ASP A 151 -12.16 10.74 1.04
CA ASP A 151 -10.74 10.53 0.77
C ASP A 151 -9.91 11.74 1.25
N ASP A 152 -8.68 11.45 1.65
CA ASP A 152 -7.70 12.48 2.02
C ASP A 152 -6.27 11.96 1.80
N TRP A 153 -5.33 12.89 1.79
CA TRP A 153 -3.90 12.64 1.55
C TRP A 153 -3.05 13.11 2.72
N ALA A 154 -2.16 12.22 3.20
CA ALA A 154 -1.14 12.53 4.19
C ALA A 154 0.26 12.40 3.60
N TRP A 155 1.16 13.34 3.92
CA TRP A 155 2.59 13.13 3.71
C TRP A 155 3.09 12.04 4.63
N SER A 156 4.03 11.22 4.13
CA SER A 156 4.58 10.11 4.89
C SER A 156 6.07 9.99 4.65
N TYR A 157 6.82 9.80 5.73
CA TYR A 157 8.26 9.54 5.69
C TYR A 157 8.63 8.58 6.80
N GLY A 158 9.73 7.87 6.63
CA GLY A 158 10.09 6.91 7.67
C GLY A 158 11.40 6.20 7.42
N VAL A 159 11.61 5.23 8.28
CA VAL A 159 12.80 4.36 8.23
C VAL A 159 12.36 2.90 8.35
N GLY A 160 13.17 2.04 7.79
CA GLY A 160 12.94 0.61 7.89
C GLY A 160 14.22 -0.18 7.77
N GLY A 161 14.08 -1.47 7.95
CA GLY A 161 15.18 -2.39 7.73
C GLY A 161 14.66 -3.78 7.45
N GLY A 162 15.49 -4.58 6.85
CA GLY A 162 15.13 -5.92 6.45
C GLY A 162 16.32 -6.80 6.14
N VAL A 163 16.00 -8.01 5.72
CA VAL A 163 16.96 -9.00 5.30
C VAL A 163 16.44 -9.73 4.06
N ALA A 164 17.25 -9.77 3.01
CA ALA A 164 17.00 -10.56 1.83
C ALA A 164 17.83 -11.86 1.92
N ILE A 165 17.16 -13.01 1.88
CA ILE A 165 17.76 -14.33 2.02
C ILE A 165 17.66 -15.04 0.67
N LEU A 166 18.79 -15.43 0.09
CA LEU A 166 18.85 -16.10 -1.20
C LEU A 166 18.14 -17.45 -1.17
N LEU A 167 17.15 -17.60 -2.02
CA LEU A 167 16.42 -18.85 -2.25
C LEU A 167 17.00 -19.62 -3.46
N GLY A 168 17.48 -18.92 -4.50
CA GLY A 168 18.03 -19.51 -5.71
C GLY A 168 18.72 -18.48 -6.60
N GLY A 169 19.46 -18.96 -7.60
CA GLY A 169 20.27 -18.13 -8.51
C GLY A 169 21.67 -17.85 -7.99
N ASP A 170 22.42 -17.03 -8.70
CA ASP A 170 23.81 -16.69 -8.35
C ASP A 170 23.85 -15.42 -7.50
N PRO A 171 24.38 -15.48 -6.25
CA PRO A 171 24.45 -14.31 -5.39
C PRO A 171 25.54 -13.30 -5.80
N VAL A 172 26.42 -13.62 -6.74
CA VAL A 172 27.52 -12.74 -7.16
C VAL A 172 27.18 -12.00 -8.44
N THR A 173 26.66 -12.70 -9.44
CA THR A 173 26.27 -12.14 -10.74
C THR A 173 24.83 -11.64 -10.72
N GLU A 174 24.04 -12.01 -9.69
CA GLU A 174 22.60 -11.77 -9.56
C GLU A 174 21.75 -12.42 -10.67
N GLN A 175 22.35 -13.26 -11.51
CA GLN A 175 21.64 -13.93 -12.60
C GLN A 175 20.58 -14.89 -12.05
N GLY A 176 19.29 -14.56 -12.31
CA GLY A 176 18.16 -15.34 -11.82
C GLY A 176 18.06 -15.41 -10.29
N ALA A 177 18.65 -14.45 -9.58
CA ALA A 177 18.66 -14.47 -8.13
C ALA A 177 17.28 -14.11 -7.57
N VAL A 178 16.77 -14.99 -6.73
CA VAL A 178 15.49 -14.84 -6.03
C VAL A 178 15.76 -14.87 -4.53
N TYR A 179 15.24 -13.89 -3.81
CA TYR A 179 15.42 -13.73 -2.37
C TYR A 179 14.06 -13.76 -1.65
N LEU A 180 14.02 -14.41 -0.49
CA LEU A 180 13.00 -14.16 0.52
C LEU A 180 13.30 -12.81 1.16
N ASP A 181 12.35 -11.89 1.16
CA ASP A 181 12.49 -10.53 1.67
C ASP A 181 11.61 -10.34 2.90
N LEU A 182 12.24 -10.10 4.05
CA LEU A 182 11.57 -9.84 5.33
C LEU A 182 11.98 -8.47 5.83
N LYS A 183 11.00 -7.57 6.05
CA LYS A 183 11.28 -6.19 6.48
C LYS A 183 10.22 -5.60 7.36
N GLY A 184 10.64 -4.65 8.20
CA GLY A 184 9.77 -3.80 8.99
C GLY A 184 10.08 -2.33 8.72
N ARG A 185 9.04 -1.48 8.71
CA ARG A 185 9.15 -0.04 8.49
C ARG A 185 8.30 0.71 9.48
N TYR A 186 8.82 1.80 10.02
CA TYR A 186 8.06 2.77 10.77
C TYR A 186 7.90 4.03 9.91
N LEU A 187 6.65 4.38 9.66
CA LEU A 187 6.26 5.51 8.81
C LEU A 187 5.57 6.55 9.68
N PHE A 188 6.13 7.74 9.71
CA PHE A 188 5.50 8.92 10.30
C PHE A 188 4.56 9.53 9.26
N GLY A 189 3.32 9.76 9.63
CA GLY A 189 2.31 10.36 8.77
C GLY A 189 1.94 11.77 9.23
N SER A 190 1.65 12.69 8.29
CA SER A 190 1.00 13.94 8.63
C SER A 190 -0.44 13.70 9.06
N GLU A 191 -1.09 14.74 9.57
CA GLU A 191 -2.53 14.71 9.83
C GLU A 191 -3.30 14.48 8.53
N ALA A 192 -4.35 13.67 8.63
CA ALA A 192 -5.34 13.44 7.58
C ALA A 192 -6.71 13.20 8.22
N ASP A 193 -7.73 13.47 7.44
CA ASP A 193 -9.11 13.14 7.76
C ASP A 193 -9.45 11.76 7.18
N TYR A 194 -10.16 10.94 7.93
CA TYR A 194 -10.57 9.60 7.48
C TYR A 194 -11.84 9.14 8.17
N LEU A 195 -12.51 8.17 7.57
CA LEU A 195 -13.66 7.52 8.18
C LEU A 195 -13.20 6.22 8.85
N LYS A 196 -13.75 5.97 10.04
CA LYS A 196 -13.63 4.71 10.77
C LYS A 196 -14.99 4.04 10.90
N GLU A 197 -15.00 2.85 11.47
CA GLU A 197 -16.24 2.14 11.76
C GLU A 197 -17.19 3.02 12.61
N GLY A 198 -18.45 3.10 12.21
CA GLY A 198 -19.46 3.96 12.86
C GLY A 198 -19.42 5.45 12.47
N SER A 199 -18.46 5.92 11.66
CA SER A 199 -18.37 7.33 11.22
C SER A 199 -19.48 7.76 10.27
N ILE A 200 -20.19 6.83 9.65
CA ILE A 200 -21.29 7.14 8.73
C ILE A 200 -22.62 6.81 9.42
N GLN A 201 -23.44 7.81 9.56
CA GLN A 201 -24.78 7.71 10.21
C GLN A 201 -25.86 8.15 9.24
N ILE A 202 -27.01 7.51 9.32
CA ILE A 202 -28.22 7.93 8.58
C ILE A 202 -29.16 8.64 9.57
N ILE A 203 -29.24 9.96 9.44
CA ILE A 203 -30.09 10.80 10.29
C ILE A 203 -31.16 11.46 9.41
N ASN A 204 -32.44 11.24 9.69
CA ASN A 204 -33.55 11.77 8.92
C ASN A 204 -33.43 11.49 7.40
N SER A 205 -33.08 10.26 7.04
CA SER A 205 -32.84 9.80 5.64
C SER A 205 -31.72 10.56 4.91
N ARG A 206 -30.81 11.19 5.65
CA ARG A 206 -29.59 11.82 5.12
C ARG A 206 -28.37 11.12 5.66
N VAL A 207 -27.39 10.89 4.78
CA VAL A 207 -26.09 10.36 5.18
C VAL A 207 -25.27 11.49 5.79
N VAL A 208 -24.80 11.28 7.01
CA VAL A 208 -23.95 12.22 7.75
C VAL A 208 -22.60 11.54 7.96
N TYR A 209 -21.55 12.21 7.53
CA TYR A 209 -20.15 11.77 7.71
C TYR A 209 -19.54 12.48 8.91
N ASN A 210 -18.96 11.72 9.83
CA ASN A 210 -18.21 12.23 10.98
C ASN A 210 -16.75 11.78 10.85
N PRO A 211 -15.92 12.48 10.06
CA PRO A 211 -14.52 12.11 9.90
C PRO A 211 -13.75 12.26 11.21
N SER A 212 -12.78 11.37 11.43
CA SER A 212 -11.77 11.49 12.46
C SER A 212 -10.52 12.11 11.83
N GLN A 213 -9.79 12.92 12.58
CA GLN A 213 -8.52 13.51 12.18
C GLN A 213 -7.43 13.08 13.15
N SER A 214 -6.30 12.63 12.64
CA SER A 214 -5.11 12.35 13.41
C SER A 214 -3.87 12.27 12.53
N LYS A 215 -2.69 12.23 13.15
CA LYS A 215 -1.46 11.79 12.48
C LYS A 215 -1.61 10.33 12.08
N THR A 216 -1.13 9.99 10.87
CA THR A 216 -1.31 8.66 10.28
C THR A 216 -0.05 7.80 10.39
N ASP A 217 0.49 7.67 11.61
CA ASP A 217 1.69 6.87 11.87
C ASP A 217 1.40 5.38 11.71
N LEU A 218 2.33 4.66 11.06
CA LEU A 218 2.19 3.24 10.75
C LEU A 218 3.47 2.44 11.04
N LEU A 219 3.33 1.31 11.67
CA LEU A 219 4.33 0.25 11.63
C LEU A 219 3.91 -0.77 10.58
N THR A 220 4.74 -1.03 9.58
CA THR A 220 4.43 -2.01 8.54
C THR A 220 5.42 -3.17 8.57
N LEU A 221 4.89 -4.39 8.48
CA LEU A 221 5.67 -5.62 8.39
C LEU A 221 5.42 -6.26 7.03
N HIS A 222 6.48 -6.73 6.39
CA HIS A 222 6.41 -7.27 5.04
C HIS A 222 7.14 -8.59 4.95
N ALA A 223 6.55 -9.54 4.25
CA ALA A 223 7.17 -10.81 3.90
C ALA A 223 6.84 -11.14 2.44
N GLY A 224 7.87 -11.43 1.64
CA GLY A 224 7.66 -11.68 0.22
C GLY A 224 8.92 -12.11 -0.52
N VAL A 225 8.92 -11.86 -1.81
CA VAL A 225 10.03 -12.22 -2.68
C VAL A 225 10.57 -10.99 -3.39
N ARG A 226 11.92 -10.97 -3.54
CA ARG A 226 12.65 -9.97 -4.32
C ARG A 226 13.42 -10.72 -5.41
N ILE A 227 13.27 -10.28 -6.65
CA ILE A 227 13.91 -10.89 -7.83
C ILE A 227 14.89 -9.88 -8.42
N ALA A 228 16.12 -10.30 -8.61
CA ALA A 228 17.09 -9.52 -9.34
C ALA A 228 16.86 -9.69 -10.85
N LEU A 229 16.68 -8.56 -11.54
CA LEU A 229 16.49 -8.49 -12.98
C LEU A 229 17.82 -8.09 -13.60
N ASN A 230 18.52 -9.05 -14.19
CA ASN A 230 19.76 -8.78 -14.91
C ASN A 230 19.44 -8.62 -16.41
N PHE A 231 19.38 -7.38 -16.89
CA PHE A 231 19.15 -7.06 -18.30
C PHE A 231 20.45 -6.87 -19.08
N ASN A 232 21.59 -7.31 -18.54
CA ASN A 232 22.84 -7.24 -19.27
C ASN A 232 22.99 -8.47 -20.16
N GLU A 233 22.70 -8.32 -21.42
CA GLU A 233 23.43 -8.94 -22.53
C GLU A 233 24.46 -7.96 -23.09
#